data_c48de364fbcb5e88d5afb2cf065ce5a8
#
_entry.id   c48de364fbcb5e88d5afb2cf065ce5a8
#
_cell.length_a   1.000
_cell.length_b   1.000
_cell.length_c   1.000
_cell.angle_alpha   90.00
_cell.angle_beta   90.00
_cell.angle_gamma   90.00
#
_symmetry.space_group_name_H-M   'P 1'
#
loop_
_entity.id
_entity.type
_entity.pdbx_description
1 polymer ?
#
loop_
_entity_poly.entity_id
_entity_poly.type
_entity_poly.pdbx_seq_one_letter_code
_entity_poly.pdbx_strand_id
1 'polypeptide(L)'
;MVSSALKLEPKVDVRRANQRKHTDLDWLDSWHSFSFGRHYDPANTHFGLLLVSNDDVVKPGMGFETHPHRDMEIVTWVLEGSLVHEDSKGNTGMIYPGLAQRMSAGTGIQHSEKNDSWRLDDEPHDQDVHFVQMWMPPDSRSIDPSYEQLDINRELGPVDAGSGDLVVVASGMDAHRDRRAIFIQQQHAALYAARLQSGASVELPAAAFVHLFVARGAVDLEGTGPLDTGDAARMTAAGGQRVTAGTKGAEVLVWEMAARLAN
;
A
#
# COMPACT_ATOMS: atom_id res chain seq x y z
N MET A 1 8.27 3.41 -21.65
CA MET A 1 9.51 2.72 -22.04
C MET A 1 10.27 2.40 -20.77
N VAL A 2 10.49 1.12 -20.48
CA VAL A 2 11.29 0.67 -19.34
C VAL A 2 12.77 0.82 -19.74
N SER A 3 13.54 1.59 -18.98
CA SER A 3 14.97 1.80 -19.24
C SER A 3 15.77 0.59 -18.78
N SER A 4 16.51 -0.04 -19.70
CA SER A 4 17.41 -1.16 -19.42
C SER A 4 18.73 -0.67 -18.79
N ALA A 5 19.18 -1.44 -17.77
CA ALA A 5 20.57 -1.57 -17.28
C ALA A 5 21.37 -0.28 -16.97
N LEU A 6 20.83 0.60 -16.13
CA LEU A 6 21.71 1.42 -15.30
C LEU A 6 22.24 0.53 -14.16
N LYS A 7 23.57 0.53 -13.97
CA LYS A 7 24.18 -0.10 -12.80
C LYS A 7 23.71 0.67 -11.58
N LEU A 8 22.72 0.11 -10.87
CA LEU A 8 22.17 0.73 -9.66
C LEU A 8 23.20 0.55 -8.53
N GLU A 9 23.49 1.64 -7.84
CA GLU A 9 24.35 1.57 -6.64
C GLU A 9 23.45 1.26 -5.42
N PRO A 10 23.88 0.36 -4.53
CA PRO A 10 23.16 0.05 -3.31
C PRO A 10 22.95 1.29 -2.44
N LYS A 11 21.71 1.54 -2.08
CA LYS A 11 21.33 2.70 -1.25
C LYS A 11 20.10 2.38 -0.41
N VAL A 12 20.14 2.82 0.84
CA VAL A 12 18.94 2.89 1.71
C VAL A 12 18.68 4.37 2.04
N ASP A 13 17.46 4.84 1.74
CA ASP A 13 17.02 6.22 2.01
C ASP A 13 15.83 6.15 2.96
N VAL A 14 16.05 6.54 4.21
CA VAL A 14 15.00 6.55 5.23
C VAL A 14 14.19 7.84 5.11
N ARG A 15 12.87 7.70 5.04
CA ARG A 15 11.89 8.78 5.05
C ARG A 15 11.10 8.72 6.34
N ARG A 16 11.28 9.73 7.20
CA ARG A 16 10.60 9.80 8.49
C ARG A 16 9.15 10.24 8.32
N ALA A 17 8.28 9.77 9.18
CA ALA A 17 6.85 10.09 9.17
C ALA A 17 6.58 11.60 9.10
N ASN A 18 7.30 12.40 9.90
CA ASN A 18 7.18 13.86 9.96
C ASN A 18 7.75 14.61 8.74
N GLN A 19 8.41 13.92 7.80
CA GLN A 19 8.89 14.49 6.55
C GLN A 19 7.85 14.38 5.43
N ARG A 20 6.80 13.58 5.64
CA ARG A 20 5.69 13.45 4.68
C ARG A 20 4.90 14.75 4.60
N LYS A 21 4.27 14.98 3.48
CA LYS A 21 3.32 16.10 3.34
C LYS A 21 2.00 15.72 3.99
N HIS A 22 1.37 16.70 4.62
CA HIS A 22 0.16 16.51 5.41
C HIS A 22 -1.00 17.33 4.84
N THR A 23 -2.14 16.70 4.68
CA THR A 23 -3.44 17.32 4.41
C THR A 23 -4.33 17.04 5.60
N ASP A 24 -4.71 18.09 6.31
CA ASP A 24 -5.60 18.06 7.46
C ASP A 24 -6.87 18.83 7.11
N LEU A 25 -7.99 18.13 7.08
CA LEU A 25 -9.34 18.66 6.87
C LEU A 25 -10.23 18.16 8.01
N ASP A 26 -11.39 18.76 8.19
CA ASP A 26 -12.33 18.38 9.27
C ASP A 26 -12.68 16.87 9.26
N TRP A 27 -12.64 16.24 8.10
CA TRP A 27 -13.03 14.85 7.88
C TRP A 27 -11.90 13.91 7.47
N LEU A 28 -10.71 14.45 7.10
CA LEU A 28 -9.59 13.69 6.54
C LEU A 28 -8.27 14.13 7.17
N ASP A 29 -7.55 13.19 7.77
CA ASP A 29 -6.13 13.31 8.11
C ASP A 29 -5.33 12.43 7.13
N SER A 30 -4.53 13.04 6.23
CA SER A 30 -3.85 12.34 5.15
C SER A 30 -2.37 12.68 5.07
N TRP A 31 -1.51 11.66 5.15
CA TRP A 31 -0.06 11.79 5.06
C TRP A 31 0.47 11.21 3.75
N HIS A 32 1.13 12.05 2.95
CA HIS A 32 1.57 11.71 1.59
C HIS A 32 3.05 11.37 1.55
N SER A 33 3.40 10.15 1.17
CA SER A 33 4.80 9.70 1.02
C SER A 33 5.46 10.29 -0.23
N PHE A 34 4.66 10.69 -1.23
CA PHE A 34 5.09 11.30 -2.49
C PHE A 34 4.31 12.57 -2.79
N SER A 35 4.66 13.24 -3.89
CA SER A 35 3.87 14.37 -4.41
C SER A 35 2.44 13.93 -4.69
N PHE A 36 1.46 14.63 -4.11
CA PHE A 36 0.05 14.32 -4.27
C PHE A 36 -0.81 15.60 -4.17
N GLY A 37 -1.79 15.74 -5.05
CA GLY A 37 -2.71 16.88 -5.05
C GLY A 37 -1.97 18.22 -5.12
N ARG A 38 -2.19 19.08 -4.10
CA ARG A 38 -1.53 20.38 -3.97
C ARG A 38 -0.08 20.32 -3.47
N HIS A 39 0.36 19.17 -2.99
CA HIS A 39 1.71 18.97 -2.46
C HIS A 39 2.63 18.46 -3.56
N TYR A 40 3.36 19.35 -4.21
CA TYR A 40 4.26 18.99 -5.30
C TYR A 40 5.72 19.26 -4.93
N ASP A 41 6.54 18.21 -5.03
CA ASP A 41 7.99 18.24 -4.92
C ASP A 41 8.58 17.43 -6.08
N PRO A 42 9.23 18.07 -7.06
CA PRO A 42 9.78 17.37 -8.23
C PRO A 42 10.86 16.35 -7.87
N ALA A 43 11.47 16.45 -6.69
CA ALA A 43 12.46 15.49 -6.20
C ALA A 43 11.82 14.28 -5.50
N ASN A 44 10.49 14.29 -5.28
CA ASN A 44 9.78 13.25 -4.54
C ASN A 44 8.43 12.89 -5.20
N THR A 45 8.44 12.57 -6.49
CA THR A 45 7.23 12.21 -7.25
C THR A 45 6.92 10.72 -7.21
N HIS A 46 7.92 9.86 -7.00
CA HIS A 46 7.77 8.40 -7.00
C HIS A 46 9.02 7.72 -6.44
N PHE A 47 8.89 6.40 -6.21
CA PHE A 47 10.03 5.51 -5.98
C PHE A 47 9.81 4.17 -6.69
N GLY A 48 10.75 3.75 -7.54
CA GLY A 48 10.53 2.60 -8.42
C GLY A 48 9.29 2.83 -9.31
N LEU A 49 8.28 1.99 -9.16
CA LEU A 49 6.99 2.10 -9.86
C LEU A 49 5.90 2.75 -8.99
N LEU A 50 6.15 2.92 -7.69
CA LEU A 50 5.18 3.44 -6.73
C LEU A 50 5.07 4.97 -6.84
N LEU A 51 3.88 5.47 -7.25
CA LEU A 51 3.57 6.87 -7.43
C LEU A 51 2.90 7.50 -6.20
N VAL A 52 2.04 6.74 -5.55
CA VAL A 52 1.26 7.19 -4.39
C VAL A 52 1.38 6.15 -3.28
N SER A 53 1.54 6.62 -2.07
CA SER A 53 1.40 5.87 -0.83
C SER A 53 0.90 6.86 0.21
N ASN A 54 -0.42 6.97 0.29
CA ASN A 54 -1.13 7.83 1.22
C ASN A 54 -1.61 7.01 2.42
N ASP A 55 -1.48 7.59 3.57
CA ASP A 55 -1.84 7.04 4.86
C ASP A 55 -2.96 7.94 5.41
N ASP A 56 -4.19 7.44 5.31
CA ASP A 56 -5.41 8.23 5.40
C ASP A 56 -6.29 7.78 6.56
N VAL A 57 -6.74 8.74 7.38
CA VAL A 57 -7.77 8.54 8.40
C VAL A 57 -8.99 9.35 8.02
N VAL A 58 -10.14 8.68 7.88
CA VAL A 58 -11.41 9.28 7.43
C VAL A 58 -12.48 9.13 8.50
N LYS A 59 -13.15 10.23 8.82
CA LYS A 59 -14.23 10.29 9.83
C LYS A 59 -15.46 9.49 9.40
N PRO A 60 -16.29 9.01 10.37
CA PRO A 60 -17.54 8.31 10.10
C PRO A 60 -18.48 9.11 9.19
N GLY A 61 -19.09 8.42 8.21
CA GLY A 61 -20.01 9.00 7.25
C GLY A 61 -19.37 9.90 6.19
N MET A 62 -18.05 10.08 6.25
CA MET A 62 -17.28 10.93 5.33
C MET A 62 -16.44 10.08 4.38
N GLY A 63 -15.83 10.72 3.39
CA GLY A 63 -14.95 10.04 2.45
C GLY A 63 -14.76 10.80 1.15
N PHE A 64 -14.14 10.12 0.20
CA PHE A 64 -13.89 10.65 -1.12
C PHE A 64 -15.13 10.48 -2.00
N GLU A 65 -15.70 11.60 -2.42
CA GLU A 65 -16.81 11.62 -3.37
C GLU A 65 -16.41 11.03 -4.72
N THR A 66 -17.39 10.72 -5.55
CA THR A 66 -17.16 10.12 -6.87
C THR A 66 -16.16 10.94 -7.69
N HIS A 67 -15.04 10.31 -8.04
CA HIS A 67 -13.95 10.91 -8.79
C HIS A 67 -13.36 9.91 -9.80
N PRO A 68 -12.72 10.39 -10.89
CA PRO A 68 -12.23 9.54 -11.96
C PRO A 68 -10.79 9.11 -11.77
N HIS A 69 -10.48 7.89 -12.26
CA HIS A 69 -9.11 7.40 -12.49
C HIS A 69 -8.97 6.83 -13.89
N ARG A 70 -7.74 6.81 -14.39
CA ARG A 70 -7.37 6.21 -15.66
C ARG A 70 -5.94 5.67 -15.62
N ASP A 71 -5.71 4.50 -16.25
CA ASP A 71 -4.40 3.87 -16.42
C ASP A 71 -3.61 3.81 -15.08
N MET A 72 -4.28 3.33 -14.02
CA MET A 72 -3.71 3.22 -12.68
C MET A 72 -4.17 1.91 -12.02
N GLU A 73 -3.23 1.24 -11.35
CA GLU A 73 -3.51 0.18 -10.39
C GLU A 73 -3.56 0.82 -9.01
N ILE A 74 -4.68 0.71 -8.32
CA ILE A 74 -4.92 1.27 -7.00
C ILE A 74 -5.17 0.13 -6.03
N VAL A 75 -4.30 -0.01 -5.04
CA VAL A 75 -4.42 -1.00 -3.97
C VAL A 75 -4.73 -0.29 -2.67
N THR A 76 -5.80 -0.70 -2.00
CA THR A 76 -6.21 -0.18 -0.69
C THR A 76 -5.99 -1.25 0.37
N TRP A 77 -5.34 -0.86 1.47
CA TRP A 77 -5.06 -1.69 2.63
C TRP A 77 -5.58 -1.02 3.89
N VAL A 78 -6.67 -1.54 4.44
CA VAL A 78 -7.28 -1.03 5.68
C VAL A 78 -6.50 -1.55 6.88
N LEU A 79 -6.15 -0.62 7.77
CA LEU A 79 -5.50 -0.90 9.04
C LEU A 79 -6.55 -1.01 10.16
N GLU A 80 -7.55 -0.11 10.19
CA GLU A 80 -8.58 -0.04 11.23
C GLU A 80 -9.89 0.44 10.65
N GLY A 81 -11.02 -0.02 11.23
CA GLY A 81 -12.35 0.29 10.71
C GLY A 81 -12.65 -0.42 9.41
N SER A 82 -13.53 0.15 8.61
CA SER A 82 -13.89 -0.38 7.29
C SER A 82 -14.25 0.73 6.31
N LEU A 83 -13.90 0.53 5.03
CA LEU A 83 -14.09 1.47 3.95
C LEU A 83 -15.04 0.86 2.92
N VAL A 84 -16.04 1.61 2.48
CA VAL A 84 -16.94 1.22 1.40
C VAL A 84 -16.45 1.79 0.08
N HIS A 85 -16.24 0.91 -0.89
CA HIS A 85 -15.94 1.24 -2.28
C HIS A 85 -17.20 1.05 -3.13
N GLU A 86 -17.50 2.02 -3.99
CA GLU A 86 -18.51 1.92 -5.05
C GLU A 86 -17.94 2.48 -6.35
N ASP A 87 -18.14 1.78 -7.49
CA ASP A 87 -17.61 2.23 -8.78
C ASP A 87 -18.63 2.22 -9.93
N SER A 88 -18.28 2.90 -11.03
CA SER A 88 -19.13 3.06 -12.20
C SER A 88 -19.31 1.77 -13.05
N LYS A 89 -18.65 0.68 -12.69
CA LYS A 89 -18.84 -0.66 -13.26
C LYS A 89 -19.82 -1.49 -12.45
N GLY A 90 -20.33 -0.95 -11.32
CA GLY A 90 -21.29 -1.60 -10.45
C GLY A 90 -20.65 -2.48 -9.37
N ASN A 91 -19.33 -2.37 -9.17
CA ASN A 91 -18.73 -3.03 -8.03
C ASN A 91 -19.01 -2.21 -6.77
N THR A 92 -19.39 -2.92 -5.70
CA THR A 92 -19.58 -2.39 -4.35
C THR A 92 -18.93 -3.36 -3.38
N GLY A 93 -18.14 -2.85 -2.46
CA GLY A 93 -17.46 -3.72 -1.48
C GLY A 93 -17.08 -2.97 -0.22
N MET A 94 -17.12 -3.70 0.91
CA MET A 94 -16.56 -3.25 2.17
C MET A 94 -15.16 -3.82 2.32
N ILE A 95 -14.20 -2.95 2.64
CA ILE A 95 -12.79 -3.28 2.82
C ILE A 95 -12.46 -3.12 4.30
N TYR A 96 -11.85 -4.12 4.90
CA TYR A 96 -11.52 -4.21 6.33
C TYR A 96 -10.11 -4.79 6.54
N PRO A 97 -9.54 -4.75 7.75
CA PRO A 97 -8.19 -5.26 7.99
C PRO A 97 -7.99 -6.71 7.55
N GLY A 98 -6.98 -6.92 6.67
CA GLY A 98 -6.66 -8.23 6.09
C GLY A 98 -7.48 -8.62 4.85
N LEU A 99 -8.41 -7.76 4.41
CA LEU A 99 -9.00 -7.87 3.09
C LEU A 99 -8.26 -6.94 2.14
N ALA A 100 -7.50 -7.52 1.22
CA ALA A 100 -6.85 -6.79 0.15
C ALA A 100 -7.86 -6.37 -0.92
N GLN A 101 -7.74 -5.16 -1.45
CA GLN A 101 -8.60 -4.64 -2.52
C GLN A 101 -7.75 -3.99 -3.61
N ARG A 102 -8.13 -4.21 -4.85
CA ARG A 102 -7.53 -3.56 -6.01
C ARG A 102 -8.61 -3.09 -6.99
N MET A 103 -8.42 -1.86 -7.48
CA MET A 103 -9.12 -1.31 -8.64
C MET A 103 -8.10 -1.03 -9.76
N SER A 104 -8.27 -1.67 -10.93
CA SER A 104 -7.58 -1.31 -12.16
C SER A 104 -8.42 -0.28 -12.90
N ALA A 105 -7.91 0.93 -13.06
CA ALA A 105 -8.68 2.03 -13.66
C ALA A 105 -8.79 1.94 -15.20
N GLY A 106 -7.82 1.32 -15.87
CA GLY A 106 -7.83 1.04 -17.30
C GLY A 106 -8.24 2.22 -18.18
N THR A 107 -9.20 2.02 -19.07
CA THR A 107 -9.74 3.06 -19.98
C THR A 107 -10.41 4.22 -19.25
N GLY A 108 -10.73 4.06 -17.98
CA GLY A 108 -11.36 5.05 -17.11
C GLY A 108 -12.47 4.44 -16.26
N ILE A 109 -12.47 4.78 -14.98
CA ILE A 109 -13.47 4.39 -13.98
C ILE A 109 -13.72 5.58 -13.06
N GLN A 110 -14.94 5.71 -12.57
CA GLN A 110 -15.27 6.60 -11.48
C GLN A 110 -15.57 5.77 -10.24
N HIS A 111 -15.09 6.19 -9.09
CA HIS A 111 -15.38 5.52 -7.84
C HIS A 111 -15.49 6.51 -6.67
N SER A 112 -16.09 6.05 -5.60
CA SER A 112 -16.12 6.70 -4.29
C SER A 112 -15.59 5.74 -3.23
N GLU A 113 -15.04 6.31 -2.16
CA GLU A 113 -14.51 5.57 -1.01
C GLU A 113 -14.93 6.27 0.27
N LYS A 114 -15.77 5.62 1.08
CA LYS A 114 -16.40 6.24 2.24
C LYS A 114 -16.31 5.39 3.49
N ASN A 115 -16.17 6.06 4.62
CA ASN A 115 -16.35 5.46 5.94
C ASN A 115 -17.84 5.43 6.30
N ASP A 116 -18.63 4.67 5.54
CA ASP A 116 -20.06 4.48 5.77
C ASP A 116 -20.46 3.00 5.61
N SER A 117 -19.63 2.10 6.17
CA SER A 117 -19.84 0.66 6.20
C SER A 117 -21.20 0.27 6.82
N TRP A 118 -21.72 1.11 7.75
CA TRP A 118 -23.07 0.98 8.32
C TRP A 118 -24.17 0.98 7.24
N ARG A 119 -23.93 1.52 6.05
CA ARG A 119 -24.88 1.43 4.92
C ARG A 119 -25.02 0.00 4.40
N LEU A 120 -24.06 -0.87 4.68
CA LEU A 120 -24.06 -2.28 4.28
C LEU A 120 -24.52 -3.22 5.38
N ASP A 121 -24.36 -2.84 6.65
CA ASP A 121 -24.73 -3.64 7.83
C ASP A 121 -25.86 -3.05 8.70
N ASP A 122 -26.43 -1.89 8.28
CA ASP A 122 -27.53 -1.18 8.91
C ASP A 122 -27.26 -0.60 10.32
N GLU A 123 -26.02 -0.69 10.83
CA GLU A 123 -25.66 -0.20 12.17
C GLU A 123 -24.69 0.99 12.07
N PRO A 124 -25.16 2.23 12.30
CA PRO A 124 -24.30 3.41 12.35
C PRO A 124 -23.19 3.26 13.40
N HIS A 125 -21.98 3.68 13.07
CA HIS A 125 -20.84 3.68 13.98
C HIS A 125 -20.13 5.04 14.01
N ASP A 126 -19.31 5.24 15.02
CA ASP A 126 -18.55 6.47 15.28
C ASP A 126 -17.01 6.28 15.11
N GLN A 127 -16.61 5.17 14.51
CA GLN A 127 -15.20 4.83 14.35
C GLN A 127 -14.63 5.41 13.06
N ASP A 128 -13.43 5.98 13.17
CA ASP A 128 -12.64 6.37 12.01
C ASP A 128 -12.22 5.12 11.21
N VAL A 129 -12.04 5.27 9.90
CA VAL A 129 -11.33 4.28 9.11
C VAL A 129 -9.91 4.77 8.84
N HIS A 130 -8.93 3.90 9.07
CA HIS A 130 -7.53 4.14 8.79
C HIS A 130 -7.04 3.17 7.73
N PHE A 131 -6.48 3.67 6.63
CA PHE A 131 -6.00 2.84 5.52
C PHE A 131 -4.81 3.45 4.81
N VAL A 132 -4.05 2.59 4.13
CA VAL A 132 -2.98 3.00 3.21
C VAL A 132 -3.43 2.73 1.78
N GLN A 133 -3.45 3.78 0.96
CA GLN A 133 -3.75 3.66 -0.46
C GLN A 133 -2.50 3.85 -1.31
N MET A 134 -2.25 2.88 -2.21
CA MET A 134 -1.02 2.80 -2.99
C MET A 134 -1.34 2.70 -4.48
N TRP A 135 -0.65 3.50 -5.30
CA TRP A 135 -0.91 3.57 -6.74
C TRP A 135 0.36 3.34 -7.56
N MET A 136 0.22 2.61 -8.65
CA MET A 136 1.25 2.45 -9.66
C MET A 136 0.64 2.36 -11.06
N PRO A 137 1.38 2.70 -12.13
CA PRO A 137 0.87 2.53 -13.48
C PRO A 137 0.85 1.05 -13.86
N PRO A 138 -0.13 0.61 -14.66
CA PRO A 138 -0.11 -0.72 -15.26
C PRO A 138 0.96 -0.82 -16.36
N ASP A 139 1.33 -2.04 -16.74
CA ASP A 139 2.22 -2.30 -17.90
C ASP A 139 1.57 -1.90 -19.21
N SER A 140 0.26 -2.12 -19.33
CA SER A 140 -0.53 -1.82 -20.52
C SER A 140 -1.58 -0.77 -20.19
N ARG A 141 -1.63 0.25 -21.04
CA ARG A 141 -2.65 1.30 -20.93
C ARG A 141 -3.95 0.91 -21.60
N SER A 142 -5.02 1.58 -21.18
CA SER A 142 -6.36 1.46 -21.78
C SER A 142 -6.89 0.02 -21.81
N ILE A 143 -6.55 -0.76 -20.80
CA ILE A 143 -7.18 -2.06 -20.52
C ILE A 143 -8.60 -1.84 -19.99
N ASP A 144 -9.40 -2.90 -19.95
CA ASP A 144 -10.70 -2.82 -19.31
C ASP A 144 -10.57 -2.60 -17.81
N PRO A 145 -11.35 -1.66 -17.21
CA PRO A 145 -11.41 -1.50 -15.77
C PRO A 145 -11.85 -2.78 -15.08
N SER A 146 -11.24 -3.07 -13.93
CA SER A 146 -11.57 -4.26 -13.16
C SER A 146 -11.39 -4.03 -11.66
N TYR A 147 -12.04 -4.87 -10.86
CA TYR A 147 -12.07 -4.81 -9.41
C TYR A 147 -11.82 -6.20 -8.83
N GLU A 148 -11.09 -6.30 -7.73
CA GLU A 148 -10.83 -7.55 -7.05
C GLU A 148 -10.69 -7.33 -5.56
N GLN A 149 -11.26 -8.24 -4.76
CA GLN A 149 -11.08 -8.33 -3.31
C GLN A 149 -10.65 -9.74 -2.93
N LEU A 150 -9.77 -9.85 -1.93
CA LEU A 150 -9.31 -11.13 -1.42
C LEU A 150 -9.04 -11.02 0.08
N ASP A 151 -9.78 -11.78 0.89
CA ASP A 151 -9.48 -11.94 2.31
C ASP A 151 -8.27 -12.87 2.48
N ILE A 152 -7.20 -12.34 3.09
CA ILE A 152 -5.94 -13.04 3.37
C ILE A 152 -5.62 -13.11 4.87
N ASN A 153 -6.64 -12.92 5.71
CA ASN A 153 -6.47 -12.99 7.17
C ASN A 153 -5.94 -14.35 7.65
N ARG A 154 -6.28 -15.42 6.91
CA ARG A 154 -5.77 -16.74 7.24
C ARG A 154 -4.25 -16.82 7.08
N GLU A 155 -3.72 -16.22 6.03
CA GLU A 155 -2.29 -16.21 5.70
C GLU A 155 -1.51 -15.26 6.60
N LEU A 156 -2.09 -14.08 6.90
CA LEU A 156 -1.49 -13.06 7.75
C LEU A 156 -1.51 -13.40 9.25
N GLY A 157 -2.45 -14.25 9.66
CA GLY A 157 -2.76 -14.46 11.07
C GLY A 157 -3.54 -13.31 11.70
N PRO A 158 -3.94 -13.46 12.99
CA PRO A 158 -4.70 -12.44 13.71
C PRO A 158 -3.98 -11.09 13.77
N VAL A 159 -4.72 -9.99 13.82
CA VAL A 159 -4.17 -8.63 13.86
C VAL A 159 -3.17 -8.46 15.03
N ASP A 160 -3.48 -9.03 16.19
CA ASP A 160 -2.67 -8.92 17.40
C ASP A 160 -1.53 -9.93 17.52
N ALA A 161 -1.52 -10.97 16.68
CA ALA A 161 -0.55 -12.06 16.77
C ALA A 161 0.26 -12.28 15.49
N GLY A 162 -0.34 -12.06 14.32
CA GLY A 162 0.28 -12.27 13.03
C GLY A 162 0.70 -13.73 12.76
N SER A 163 1.06 -14.02 11.53
CA SER A 163 1.72 -15.27 11.14
C SER A 163 3.24 -15.22 11.37
N GLY A 164 3.79 -14.00 11.42
CA GLY A 164 5.23 -13.77 11.42
C GLY A 164 5.88 -13.90 10.04
N ASP A 165 5.07 -14.09 8.99
CA ASP A 165 5.53 -14.27 7.61
C ASP A 165 5.29 -13.01 6.77
N LEU A 166 6.09 -12.84 5.72
CA LEU A 166 5.87 -11.86 4.66
C LEU A 166 4.93 -12.46 3.61
N VAL A 167 3.66 -12.03 3.62
CA VAL A 167 2.58 -12.58 2.80
C VAL A 167 2.39 -11.71 1.56
N VAL A 168 2.31 -12.34 0.36
CA VAL A 168 1.99 -11.62 -0.88
C VAL A 168 0.52 -11.16 -0.84
N VAL A 169 0.30 -9.86 -0.96
CA VAL A 169 -1.03 -9.22 -0.98
C VAL A 169 -1.53 -9.04 -2.41
N ALA A 170 -0.68 -8.45 -3.24
CA ALA A 170 -1.00 -8.15 -4.65
C ALA A 170 0.26 -8.32 -5.51
N SER A 171 0.14 -8.93 -6.69
CA SER A 171 1.29 -9.13 -7.56
C SER A 171 0.89 -9.29 -9.04
N GLY A 172 1.70 -8.71 -9.92
CA GLY A 172 1.69 -9.01 -11.35
C GLY A 172 2.86 -9.90 -11.79
N MET A 173 3.74 -10.30 -10.85
CA MET A 173 4.92 -11.10 -11.15
C MET A 173 4.56 -12.57 -11.42
N ASP A 174 5.14 -13.16 -12.45
CA ASP A 174 4.96 -14.57 -12.80
C ASP A 174 5.34 -15.52 -11.64
N ALA A 175 6.33 -15.15 -10.81
CA ALA A 175 6.75 -15.92 -9.65
C ALA A 175 5.64 -16.11 -8.59
N HIS A 176 4.61 -15.27 -8.63
CA HIS A 176 3.49 -15.31 -7.67
C HIS A 176 2.17 -15.78 -8.29
N ARG A 177 2.18 -16.26 -9.54
CA ARG A 177 0.96 -16.63 -10.29
C ARG A 177 0.12 -17.71 -9.57
N ASP A 178 0.79 -18.61 -8.84
CA ASP A 178 0.14 -19.68 -8.06
C ASP A 178 -0.08 -19.30 -6.58
N ARG A 179 0.24 -18.07 -6.20
CA ARG A 179 -0.01 -17.57 -4.84
C ARG A 179 -1.44 -17.07 -4.70
N ARG A 180 -1.98 -17.20 -3.50
CA ARG A 180 -3.25 -16.57 -3.15
C ARG A 180 -3.02 -15.08 -2.87
N ALA A 181 -3.10 -14.29 -3.93
CA ALA A 181 -2.87 -12.84 -3.92
C ALA A 181 -3.73 -12.19 -5.00
N ILE A 182 -4.06 -10.92 -4.84
CA ILE A 182 -4.72 -10.13 -5.88
C ILE A 182 -3.78 -9.96 -7.08
N PHE A 183 -4.32 -10.10 -8.27
CA PHE A 183 -3.59 -9.80 -9.48
C PHE A 183 -3.58 -8.29 -9.77
N ILE A 184 -2.39 -7.72 -10.03
CA ILE A 184 -2.21 -6.36 -10.54
C ILE A 184 -1.64 -6.39 -11.96
N GLN A 185 -2.03 -5.42 -12.79
CA GLN A 185 -1.57 -5.29 -14.19
C GLN A 185 -0.17 -4.67 -14.29
N GLN A 186 0.73 -5.04 -13.36
CA GLN A 186 2.12 -4.59 -13.30
C GLN A 186 3.05 -5.78 -13.02
N GLN A 187 3.61 -6.37 -14.09
CA GLN A 187 4.43 -7.59 -14.02
C GLN A 187 5.77 -7.42 -13.27
N HIS A 188 6.14 -6.20 -12.95
CA HIS A 188 7.41 -5.88 -12.29
C HIS A 188 7.23 -5.49 -10.82
N ALA A 189 6.06 -5.72 -10.23
CA ALA A 189 5.77 -5.32 -8.87
C ALA A 189 4.98 -6.38 -8.09
N ALA A 190 5.28 -6.45 -6.77
CA ALA A 190 4.50 -7.19 -5.80
C ALA A 190 4.43 -6.41 -4.49
N LEU A 191 3.24 -6.41 -3.87
CA LEU A 191 3.01 -5.94 -2.51
C LEU A 191 2.95 -7.10 -1.56
N TYR A 192 3.67 -6.98 -0.45
CA TYR A 192 3.59 -7.88 0.69
C TYR A 192 3.12 -7.12 1.93
N ALA A 193 2.50 -7.85 2.84
CA ALA A 193 2.24 -7.42 4.20
C ALA A 193 2.79 -8.42 5.21
N ALA A 194 3.20 -7.95 6.38
CA ALA A 194 3.52 -8.81 7.51
C ALA A 194 2.98 -8.21 8.80
N ARG A 195 2.36 -9.06 9.62
CA ARG A 195 2.00 -8.78 11.01
C ARG A 195 2.99 -9.51 11.90
N LEU A 196 3.80 -8.78 12.62
CA LEU A 196 4.92 -9.28 13.40
C LEU A 196 4.65 -9.10 14.90
N GLN A 197 4.75 -10.18 15.65
CA GLN A 197 4.80 -10.10 17.11
C GLN A 197 6.09 -9.41 17.59
N SER A 198 6.11 -9.01 18.85
CA SER A 198 7.32 -8.50 19.51
C SER A 198 8.52 -9.41 19.26
N GLY A 199 9.59 -8.86 18.68
CA GLY A 199 10.84 -9.56 18.38
C GLY A 199 10.80 -10.51 17.21
N ALA A 200 9.64 -10.74 16.56
CA ALA A 200 9.57 -11.51 15.34
C ALA A 200 10.24 -10.78 14.18
N SER A 201 10.77 -11.53 13.21
CA SER A 201 11.53 -10.98 12.09
C SER A 201 11.12 -11.60 10.77
N VAL A 202 11.18 -10.79 9.71
CA VAL A 202 11.07 -11.25 8.31
C VAL A 202 12.26 -10.75 7.51
N GLU A 203 12.59 -11.47 6.45
CA GLU A 203 13.58 -11.04 5.46
C GLU A 203 12.87 -10.34 4.29
N LEU A 204 13.35 -9.16 3.91
CA LEU A 204 12.83 -8.42 2.78
C LEU A 204 13.24 -9.05 1.44
N PRO A 205 12.42 -8.92 0.38
CA PRO A 205 12.81 -9.39 -0.94
C PRO A 205 14.06 -8.64 -1.43
N ALA A 206 14.93 -9.35 -2.18
CA ALA A 206 16.08 -8.75 -2.84
C ALA A 206 15.68 -8.32 -4.26
N ALA A 207 15.56 -7.02 -4.50
CA ALA A 207 15.10 -6.47 -5.77
C ALA A 207 15.82 -5.16 -6.15
N ALA A 208 15.57 -4.69 -7.38
CA ALA A 208 16.11 -3.42 -7.84
C ALA A 208 15.62 -2.24 -6.99
N PHE A 209 14.35 -2.30 -6.56
CA PHE A 209 13.73 -1.30 -5.69
C PHE A 209 12.83 -2.01 -4.66
N VAL A 210 13.04 -1.72 -3.38
CA VAL A 210 12.19 -2.18 -2.28
C VAL A 210 11.73 -0.98 -1.46
N HIS A 211 10.42 -0.85 -1.27
CA HIS A 211 9.83 0.18 -0.42
C HIS A 211 9.20 -0.49 0.80
N LEU A 212 9.83 -0.34 1.95
CA LEU A 212 9.30 -0.73 3.25
C LEU A 212 8.54 0.45 3.86
N PHE A 213 7.31 0.24 4.29
CA PHE A 213 6.51 1.19 5.05
C PHE A 213 6.07 0.56 6.37
N VAL A 214 6.31 1.24 7.48
CA VAL A 214 5.86 0.80 8.81
C VAL A 214 4.45 1.34 9.03
N ALA A 215 3.46 0.49 8.80
CA ALA A 215 2.05 0.88 8.91
C ALA A 215 1.59 0.98 10.37
N ARG A 216 2.13 0.11 11.24
CA ARG A 216 1.88 0.13 12.70
C ARG A 216 3.10 -0.32 13.48
N GLY A 217 3.24 0.19 14.70
CA GLY A 217 4.29 -0.19 15.63
C GLY A 217 5.66 0.36 15.28
N ALA A 218 6.70 -0.42 15.54
CA ALA A 218 8.08 -0.04 15.25
C ALA A 218 8.88 -1.28 14.84
N VAL A 219 9.88 -1.08 13.99
CA VAL A 219 10.80 -2.13 13.57
C VAL A 219 12.24 -1.66 13.62
N ASP A 220 13.18 -2.60 13.73
CA ASP A 220 14.59 -2.38 13.44
C ASP A 220 14.91 -2.98 12.07
N LEU A 221 15.41 -2.14 11.16
CA LEU A 221 15.87 -2.55 9.84
C LEU A 221 17.38 -2.78 9.89
N GLU A 222 17.81 -4.02 9.63
CA GLU A 222 19.20 -4.43 9.64
C GLU A 222 20.11 -3.49 8.84
N GLY A 223 21.18 -3.02 9.48
CA GLY A 223 22.14 -2.08 8.87
C GLY A 223 21.65 -0.63 8.76
N THR A 224 20.41 -0.34 9.19
CA THR A 224 19.80 1.00 9.11
C THR A 224 19.38 1.52 10.49
N GLY A 225 18.81 0.63 11.33
CA GLY A 225 18.31 0.95 12.67
C GLY A 225 16.79 1.14 12.73
N PRO A 226 16.28 1.80 13.79
CA PRO A 226 14.86 1.83 14.10
C PRO A 226 14.05 2.71 13.13
N LEU A 227 12.85 2.19 12.80
CA LEU A 227 11.79 2.86 12.07
C LEU A 227 10.50 2.75 12.88
N ASP A 228 9.77 3.84 12.98
CA ASP A 228 8.50 3.95 13.69
C ASP A 228 7.32 4.02 12.72
N THR A 229 6.10 3.93 13.24
CA THR A 229 4.85 4.09 12.46
C THR A 229 4.92 5.31 11.55
N GLY A 230 4.62 5.10 10.27
CA GLY A 230 4.64 6.13 9.23
C GLY A 230 6.01 6.38 8.61
N ASP A 231 7.09 5.78 9.14
CA ASP A 231 8.41 5.82 8.50
C ASP A 231 8.44 4.88 7.29
N ALA A 232 9.31 5.19 6.33
CA ALA A 232 9.60 4.32 5.21
C ALA A 232 11.11 4.20 4.94
N ALA A 233 11.53 3.05 4.44
CA ALA A 233 12.85 2.85 3.87
C ALA A 233 12.72 2.56 2.36
N ARG A 234 13.42 3.36 1.55
CA ARG A 234 13.52 3.22 0.09
C ARG A 234 14.87 2.61 -0.24
N MET A 235 14.86 1.36 -0.67
CA MET A 235 16.07 0.59 -0.92
C MET A 235 16.27 0.40 -2.44
N THR A 236 17.42 0.83 -2.95
CA THR A 236 17.81 0.66 -4.36
C THR A 236 18.93 -0.35 -4.43
N ALA A 237 18.84 -1.34 -5.32
CA ALA A 237 19.80 -2.43 -5.50
C ALA A 237 20.22 -3.07 -4.15
N ALA A 238 19.29 -3.14 -3.25
CA ALA A 238 19.44 -3.66 -1.89
C ALA A 238 18.23 -4.56 -1.61
N GLY A 239 18.35 -5.38 -0.56
CA GLY A 239 17.32 -6.35 -0.18
C GLY A 239 17.96 -7.48 0.60
N GLY A 240 17.12 -8.39 1.07
CA GLY A 240 17.57 -9.45 1.98
C GLY A 240 17.86 -8.97 3.40
N GLN A 241 17.63 -7.66 3.70
CA GLN A 241 17.76 -7.18 5.07
C GLN A 241 16.64 -7.75 5.92
N ARG A 242 16.98 -8.00 7.18
CA ARG A 242 16.02 -8.42 8.20
C ARG A 242 15.31 -7.21 8.77
N VAL A 243 13.98 -7.34 8.90
CA VAL A 243 13.12 -6.42 9.63
C VAL A 243 12.67 -7.12 10.90
N THR A 244 12.96 -6.55 12.07
CA THR A 244 12.61 -7.12 13.37
C THR A 244 11.63 -6.19 14.08
N ALA A 245 10.48 -6.71 14.50
CA ALA A 245 9.48 -5.92 15.23
C ALA A 245 9.95 -5.53 16.62
N GLY A 246 9.62 -4.30 17.01
CA GLY A 246 9.82 -3.78 18.35
C GLY A 246 8.92 -4.45 19.41
N THR A 247 8.97 -3.94 20.63
CA THR A 247 8.31 -4.56 21.80
C THR A 247 6.78 -4.61 21.74
N LYS A 248 6.15 -3.82 20.88
CA LYS A 248 4.69 -3.79 20.67
C LYS A 248 4.23 -4.53 19.40
N GLY A 249 5.16 -5.23 18.72
CA GLY A 249 4.88 -5.77 17.41
C GLY A 249 4.88 -4.70 16.30
N ALA A 250 4.60 -5.11 15.08
CA ALA A 250 4.50 -4.22 13.93
C ALA A 250 3.61 -4.79 12.82
N GLU A 251 3.03 -3.92 12.02
CA GLU A 251 2.50 -4.25 10.69
C GLU A 251 3.27 -3.45 9.64
N VAL A 252 3.81 -4.15 8.64
CA VAL A 252 4.62 -3.54 7.59
C VAL A 252 4.04 -3.88 6.22
N LEU A 253 4.15 -2.91 5.29
CA LEU A 253 3.84 -3.05 3.88
C LEU A 253 5.14 -2.94 3.08
N VAL A 254 5.35 -3.88 2.17
CA VAL A 254 6.61 -3.97 1.40
C VAL A 254 6.30 -4.09 -0.09
N TRP A 255 6.70 -3.10 -0.88
CA TRP A 255 6.72 -3.20 -2.33
C TRP A 255 8.06 -3.72 -2.82
N GLU A 256 8.04 -4.82 -3.55
CA GLU A 256 9.13 -5.31 -4.40
C GLU A 256 8.90 -4.84 -5.82
N MET A 257 9.91 -4.21 -6.43
CA MET A 257 9.80 -3.70 -7.79
C MET A 257 11.09 -3.98 -8.58
N ALA A 258 10.95 -4.62 -9.73
CA ALA A 258 12.08 -4.94 -10.64
C ALA A 258 12.38 -3.79 -11.61
N ALA A 259 11.54 -2.75 -11.67
CA ALA A 259 11.63 -1.62 -12.59
C ALA A 259 11.34 -0.29 -11.89
N ARG A 260 11.60 0.80 -12.60
CA ARG A 260 11.23 2.16 -12.19
C ARG A 260 10.62 2.93 -13.35
N LEU A 261 9.89 3.98 -13.01
CA LEU A 261 9.43 4.96 -13.98
C LEU A 261 10.62 5.69 -14.61
N ALA A 262 10.48 6.08 -15.86
CA ALA A 262 11.42 7.01 -16.50
C ALA A 262 11.22 8.40 -15.87
N ASN A 263 12.31 9.07 -15.53
CA ASN A 263 12.30 10.46 -15.08
C ASN A 263 11.93 11.39 -16.25
#